data_18dc692283fdfc043bd1093be06e3b71
#
_entry.id   18dc692283fdfc043bd1093be06e3b71
#
_cell.length_a   1.000
_cell.length_b   1.000
_cell.length_c   1.000
_cell.angle_alpha   90.00
_cell.angle_beta   90.00
_cell.angle_gamma   90.00
#
_symmetry.space_group_name_H-M   'P 1'
#
loop_
_entity.id
_entity.type
_entity.pdbx_description
1 polymer ?
#
loop_
_entity_poly.entity_id
_entity_poly.type
_entity_poly.pdbx_seq_one_letter_code
_entity_poly.pdbx_strand_id
1 'polypeptide(L)'
;MSGEDTRERILKTAFKLFHEQGYHATGVATIVREAGVNPGSMYHAFASKELLLENVLEYALVSMGPAVAEPVEAATADPIERVFALMGQYRENMSKTSCRLGCPMGRLALEVSDTHSEARELIHRHFENWVARVGSWLDAAGERLPGTTDRRRLARLVISVMEGGLMQARVAGSLAPFDDAVTQLRDHFRYLQEQAMGASGPAPEPLPPAPTPEPAAARKPRDGAFVWDDR
;
A
#
# COMPACT_ATOMS: atom_id res chain seq x y z
N MET A 1 21.86 28.24 1.25
CA MET A 1 20.92 27.12 1.12
C MET A 1 19.78 27.61 0.23
N SER A 2 19.52 26.94 -0.90
CA SER A 2 18.45 27.36 -1.81
C SER A 2 17.07 27.06 -1.20
N GLY A 3 16.02 27.80 -1.63
CA GLY A 3 14.65 27.55 -1.16
C GLY A 3 14.15 26.14 -1.54
N GLU A 4 14.67 25.57 -2.60
CA GLU A 4 14.40 24.22 -3.08
C GLU A 4 14.93 23.13 -2.11
N ASP A 5 16.14 23.30 -1.59
CA ASP A 5 16.72 22.44 -0.54
C ASP A 5 15.89 22.47 0.74
N THR A 6 15.36 23.64 1.13
CA THR A 6 14.51 23.80 2.31
C THR A 6 13.16 23.11 2.14
N ARG A 7 12.51 23.25 0.97
CA ARG A 7 11.23 22.61 0.66
C ARG A 7 11.35 21.09 0.67
N GLU A 8 12.36 20.53 0.03
CA GLU A 8 12.62 19.09 -0.02
C GLU A 8 12.89 18.52 1.38
N ARG A 9 13.65 19.23 2.20
CA ARG A 9 13.95 18.82 3.58
C ARG A 9 12.70 18.77 4.45
N ILE A 10 11.81 19.77 4.35
CA ILE A 10 10.51 19.77 5.04
C ILE A 10 9.69 18.56 4.57
N LEU A 11 9.63 18.31 3.26
CA LEU A 11 8.85 17.23 2.66
C LEU A 11 9.32 15.85 3.14
N LYS A 12 10.62 15.59 3.07
CA LYS A 12 11.21 14.32 3.56
C LYS A 12 11.01 14.12 5.05
N THR A 13 11.15 15.21 5.84
CA THR A 13 10.92 15.16 7.28
C THR A 13 9.45 14.87 7.60
N ALA A 14 8.53 15.54 6.92
CA ALA A 14 7.10 15.31 7.10
C ALA A 14 6.70 13.88 6.70
N PHE A 15 7.21 13.37 5.57
CA PHE A 15 6.99 11.98 5.15
C PHE A 15 7.43 10.99 6.23
N LYS A 16 8.64 11.15 6.77
CA LYS A 16 9.17 10.31 7.85
C LYS A 16 8.26 10.37 9.08
N LEU A 17 7.91 11.56 9.54
CA LEU A 17 7.10 11.75 10.75
C LEU A 17 5.68 11.23 10.57
N PHE A 18 5.05 11.42 9.42
CA PHE A 18 3.73 10.87 9.11
C PHE A 18 3.76 9.34 9.08
N HIS A 19 4.83 8.74 8.58
CA HIS A 19 5.00 7.30 8.63
C HIS A 19 5.21 6.79 10.07
N GLU A 20 6.04 7.45 10.87
CA GLU A 20 6.40 7.01 12.22
C GLU A 20 5.28 7.26 13.25
N GLN A 21 4.66 8.43 13.20
CA GLN A 21 3.73 8.93 14.23
C GLN A 21 2.28 8.98 13.74
N GLY A 22 2.06 9.05 12.42
CA GLY A 22 0.78 9.32 11.79
C GLY A 22 0.58 10.81 11.50
N TYR A 23 -0.38 11.09 10.62
CA TYR A 23 -0.70 12.46 10.22
C TYR A 23 -1.27 13.27 11.38
N HIS A 24 -2.30 12.76 12.05
CA HIS A 24 -2.98 13.53 13.11
C HIS A 24 -2.08 13.82 14.31
N ALA A 25 -1.23 12.85 14.70
CA ALA A 25 -0.32 13.02 15.84
C ALA A 25 0.91 13.90 15.53
N THR A 26 1.18 14.21 14.26
CA THR A 26 2.34 15.02 13.85
C THR A 26 1.97 16.51 13.77
N GLY A 27 2.45 17.31 14.69
CA GLY A 27 2.26 18.77 14.68
C GLY A 27 3.24 19.49 13.74
N VAL A 28 2.83 20.63 13.16
CA VAL A 28 3.69 21.49 12.33
C VAL A 28 4.95 21.93 13.07
N ALA A 29 4.83 22.26 14.37
CA ALA A 29 5.98 22.63 15.20
C ALA A 29 7.03 21.50 15.29
N THR A 30 6.59 20.24 15.33
CA THR A 30 7.49 19.08 15.30
C THR A 30 8.20 18.98 13.96
N ILE A 31 7.48 19.14 12.85
CA ILE A 31 8.07 19.11 11.51
C ILE A 31 9.12 20.21 11.36
N VAL A 32 8.81 21.42 11.75
CA VAL A 32 9.72 22.59 11.71
C VAL A 32 11.01 22.30 12.49
N ARG A 33 10.86 21.81 13.73
CA ARG A 33 12.01 21.47 14.59
C ARG A 33 12.88 20.38 13.97
N GLU A 34 12.27 19.27 13.57
CA GLU A 34 12.98 18.11 13.01
C GLU A 34 13.60 18.42 11.64
N ALA A 35 12.97 19.27 10.83
CA ALA A 35 13.52 19.74 9.57
C ALA A 35 14.64 20.79 9.74
N GLY A 36 14.83 21.33 10.93
CA GLY A 36 15.82 22.40 11.20
C GLY A 36 15.54 23.65 10.39
N VAL A 37 14.27 24.05 10.28
CA VAL A 37 13.85 25.26 9.56
C VAL A 37 13.12 26.21 10.53
N ASN A 38 12.99 27.49 10.14
CA ASN A 38 12.12 28.39 10.89
C ASN A 38 10.64 28.27 10.46
N PRO A 39 9.68 28.67 11.32
CA PRO A 39 8.25 28.58 10.98
C PRO A 39 7.88 29.36 9.70
N GLY A 40 8.48 30.50 9.45
CA GLY A 40 8.25 31.30 8.23
C GLY A 40 8.62 30.53 6.96
N SER A 41 9.74 29.83 6.96
CA SER A 41 10.15 28.97 5.84
C SER A 41 9.17 27.83 5.60
N MET A 42 8.59 27.27 6.66
CA MET A 42 7.58 26.21 6.54
C MET A 42 6.34 26.75 5.81
N TYR A 43 5.75 27.84 6.28
CA TYR A 43 4.53 28.41 5.68
C TYR A 43 4.77 29.05 4.31
N HIS A 44 6.01 29.49 4.02
CA HIS A 44 6.38 29.91 2.68
C HIS A 44 6.42 28.74 1.69
N ALA A 45 6.87 27.57 2.14
CA ALA A 45 6.96 26.37 1.31
C ALA A 45 5.61 25.64 1.16
N PHE A 46 4.81 25.60 2.23
CA PHE A 46 3.52 24.90 2.31
C PHE A 46 2.54 25.73 3.15
N ALA A 47 1.47 26.22 2.51
CA ALA A 47 0.54 27.15 3.14
C ALA A 47 -0.26 26.52 4.31
N SER A 48 -0.40 25.18 4.31
CA SER A 48 -1.07 24.44 5.39
C SER A 48 -0.49 23.04 5.57
N LYS A 49 -0.88 22.37 6.65
CA LYS A 49 -0.49 20.97 6.90
C LYS A 49 -1.17 20.01 5.91
N GLU A 50 -2.37 20.34 5.46
CA GLU A 50 -3.12 19.61 4.43
C GLU A 50 -2.37 19.64 3.09
N LEU A 51 -1.95 20.83 2.63
CA LEU A 51 -1.14 20.96 1.42
C LEU A 51 0.23 20.28 1.55
N LEU A 52 0.82 20.27 2.75
CA LEU A 52 2.02 19.48 3.00
C LEU A 52 1.74 17.98 2.87
N LEU A 53 0.61 17.48 3.40
CA LEU A 53 0.21 16.08 3.25
C LEU A 53 0.08 15.69 1.77
N GLU A 54 -0.63 16.48 0.98
CA GLU A 54 -0.79 16.23 -0.47
C GLU A 54 0.55 16.15 -1.17
N ASN A 55 1.45 17.11 -0.94
CA ASN A 55 2.79 17.11 -1.50
C ASN A 55 3.65 15.91 -1.01
N VAL A 56 3.47 15.48 0.24
CA VAL A 56 4.12 14.27 0.78
C VAL A 56 3.63 13.03 0.03
N LEU A 57 2.34 12.92 -0.24
CA LEU A 57 1.76 11.81 -0.98
C LEU A 57 2.19 11.81 -2.45
N GLU A 58 2.23 12.98 -3.10
CA GLU A 58 2.78 13.12 -4.46
C GLU A 58 4.26 12.72 -4.52
N TYR A 59 5.06 13.19 -3.58
CA TYR A 59 6.47 12.79 -3.47
C TYR A 59 6.60 11.27 -3.31
N ALA A 60 5.76 10.65 -2.49
CA ALA A 60 5.75 9.21 -2.31
C ALA A 60 5.37 8.46 -3.60
N LEU A 61 4.39 8.95 -4.35
CA LEU A 61 3.99 8.37 -5.64
C LEU A 61 5.16 8.33 -6.64
N VAL A 62 5.95 9.40 -6.69
CA VAL A 62 7.06 9.52 -7.64
C VAL A 62 8.30 8.75 -7.17
N SER A 63 8.64 8.82 -5.87
CA SER A 63 9.92 8.33 -5.36
C SER A 63 9.88 6.91 -4.79
N MET A 64 8.79 6.52 -4.12
CA MET A 64 8.73 5.20 -3.47
C MET A 64 8.53 4.05 -4.45
N GLY A 65 7.74 4.25 -5.50
CA GLY A 65 7.48 3.21 -6.50
C GLY A 65 8.79 2.67 -7.08
N PRO A 66 9.65 3.51 -7.70
CA PRO A 66 10.95 3.09 -8.17
C PRO A 66 11.88 2.57 -7.07
N ALA A 67 11.97 3.28 -5.93
CA ALA A 67 12.87 2.90 -4.82
C ALA A 67 12.57 1.51 -4.23
N VAL A 68 11.33 1.04 -4.34
CA VAL A 68 10.94 -0.31 -3.92
C VAL A 68 10.99 -1.31 -5.08
N ALA A 69 10.53 -0.92 -6.27
CA ALA A 69 10.41 -1.82 -7.41
C ALA A 69 11.77 -2.15 -8.05
N GLU A 70 12.68 -1.20 -8.19
CA GLU A 70 14.00 -1.42 -8.81
C GLU A 70 14.82 -2.51 -8.08
N PRO A 71 14.96 -2.50 -6.74
CA PRO A 71 15.62 -3.58 -6.03
C PRO A 71 14.93 -4.94 -6.19
N VAL A 72 13.60 -4.96 -6.22
CA VAL A 72 12.80 -6.19 -6.44
C VAL A 72 13.07 -6.76 -7.83
N GLU A 73 13.03 -5.92 -8.85
CA GLU A 73 13.24 -6.32 -10.25
C GLU A 73 14.70 -6.72 -10.51
N ALA A 74 15.66 -6.11 -9.80
CA ALA A 74 17.06 -6.48 -9.86
C ALA A 74 17.37 -7.80 -9.13
N ALA A 75 16.63 -8.12 -8.07
CA ALA A 75 16.84 -9.32 -7.27
C ALA A 75 16.51 -10.62 -8.01
N THR A 76 15.54 -10.59 -8.95
CA THR A 76 15.13 -11.78 -9.71
C THR A 76 14.56 -11.44 -11.08
N ALA A 77 14.93 -12.27 -12.06
CA ALA A 77 14.31 -12.22 -13.39
C ALA A 77 12.95 -12.95 -13.43
N ASP A 78 12.68 -13.85 -12.47
CA ASP A 78 11.43 -14.60 -12.41
C ASP A 78 10.26 -13.67 -12.01
N PRO A 79 9.26 -13.49 -12.87
CA PRO A 79 8.16 -12.57 -12.63
C PRO A 79 7.28 -12.96 -11.45
N ILE A 80 7.13 -14.25 -11.13
CA ILE A 80 6.38 -14.71 -9.95
C ILE A 80 7.21 -14.46 -8.68
N GLU A 81 8.51 -14.74 -8.71
CA GLU A 81 9.38 -14.47 -7.55
C GLU A 81 9.53 -12.99 -7.25
N ARG A 82 9.30 -12.08 -8.20
CA ARG A 82 9.21 -10.62 -7.92
C ARG A 82 8.10 -10.29 -6.92
N VAL A 83 6.96 -10.99 -6.98
CA VAL A 83 5.88 -10.83 -5.98
C VAL A 83 6.40 -11.14 -4.57
N PHE A 84 7.15 -12.21 -4.42
CA PHE A 84 7.67 -12.63 -3.12
C PHE A 84 8.91 -11.82 -2.69
N ALA A 85 9.69 -11.33 -3.63
CA ALA A 85 10.78 -10.38 -3.36
C ALA A 85 10.22 -9.05 -2.82
N LEU A 86 9.09 -8.56 -3.37
CA LEU A 86 8.37 -7.41 -2.84
C LEU A 86 7.93 -7.64 -1.39
N MET A 87 7.30 -8.77 -1.11
CA MET A 87 6.92 -9.17 0.26
C MET A 87 8.14 -9.23 1.19
N GLY A 88 9.24 -9.83 0.71
CA GLY A 88 10.50 -9.92 1.45
C GLY A 88 11.09 -8.57 1.84
N GLN A 89 11.02 -7.59 0.96
CA GLN A 89 11.49 -6.22 1.25
C GLN A 89 10.65 -5.54 2.35
N TYR A 90 9.32 -5.68 2.30
CA TYR A 90 8.46 -5.18 3.37
C TYR A 90 8.69 -5.91 4.69
N ARG A 91 8.87 -7.25 4.65
CA ARG A 91 9.23 -8.07 5.80
C ARG A 91 10.52 -7.58 6.48
N GLU A 92 11.56 -7.32 5.67
CA GLU A 92 12.84 -6.82 6.17
C GLU A 92 12.70 -5.44 6.84
N ASN A 93 11.94 -4.53 6.23
CA ASN A 93 11.66 -3.21 6.80
C ASN A 93 10.90 -3.31 8.13
N MET A 94 9.90 -4.20 8.22
CA MET A 94 9.19 -4.51 9.47
C MET A 94 10.15 -5.06 10.54
N SER A 95 11.03 -5.99 10.19
CA SER A 95 12.02 -6.56 11.09
C SER A 95 12.95 -5.47 11.67
N LYS A 96 13.49 -4.61 10.83
CA LYS A 96 14.38 -3.50 11.22
C LYS A 96 13.72 -2.51 12.18
N THR A 97 12.39 -2.42 12.15
CA THR A 97 11.64 -1.50 12.99
C THR A 97 10.90 -2.17 14.15
N SER A 98 11.24 -3.44 14.46
CA SER A 98 10.55 -4.25 15.48
C SER A 98 9.03 -4.23 15.27
N CYS A 99 8.60 -4.45 14.03
CA CYS A 99 7.21 -4.47 13.57
C CYS A 99 6.43 -3.16 13.79
N ARG A 100 7.09 -2.02 14.01
CA ARG A 100 6.41 -0.74 14.25
C ARG A 100 5.99 -0.02 12.99
N LEU A 101 6.72 -0.18 11.89
CA LEU A 101 6.49 0.55 10.64
C LEU A 101 6.15 -0.43 9.52
N GLY A 102 4.92 -0.35 9.02
CA GLY A 102 4.45 -1.07 7.83
C GLY A 102 4.50 -0.18 6.58
N CYS A 103 3.54 -0.34 5.69
CA CYS A 103 3.39 0.54 4.53
C CYS A 103 2.99 1.96 4.98
N PRO A 104 3.72 3.02 4.59
CA PRO A 104 3.34 4.39 4.94
C PRO A 104 2.01 4.79 4.33
N MET A 105 1.69 4.33 3.11
CA MET A 105 0.41 4.63 2.45
C MET A 105 -0.76 3.92 3.13
N GLY A 106 -0.59 2.63 3.50
CA GLY A 106 -1.60 1.89 4.25
C GLY A 106 -1.91 2.54 5.60
N ARG A 107 -0.89 3.08 6.29
CA ARG A 107 -1.11 3.84 7.52
C ARG A 107 -1.92 5.11 7.29
N LEU A 108 -1.52 5.93 6.33
CA LEU A 108 -2.20 7.21 6.04
C LEU A 108 -3.62 6.98 5.52
N ALA A 109 -3.86 5.91 4.76
CA ALA A 109 -5.19 5.56 4.28
C ALA A 109 -6.23 5.48 5.41
N LEU A 110 -5.86 4.88 6.54
CA LEU A 110 -6.75 4.72 7.69
C LEU A 110 -6.96 6.02 8.50
N GLU A 111 -6.07 7.01 8.34
CA GLU A 111 -6.15 8.24 9.09
C GLU A 111 -6.87 9.37 8.33
N VAL A 112 -6.70 9.45 7.00
CA VAL A 112 -7.06 10.67 6.25
C VAL A 112 -8.12 10.46 5.17
N SER A 113 -8.45 9.21 4.78
CA SER A 113 -9.32 8.95 3.64
C SER A 113 -10.76 9.49 3.79
N ASP A 114 -11.26 9.56 5.01
CA ASP A 114 -12.63 10.05 5.28
C ASP A 114 -12.72 11.58 5.34
N THR A 115 -11.59 12.26 5.59
CA THR A 115 -11.56 13.70 5.88
C THR A 115 -10.82 14.54 4.84
N HIS A 116 -9.98 13.92 3.99
CA HIS A 116 -9.12 14.59 3.02
C HIS A 116 -9.29 13.94 1.64
N SER A 117 -10.20 14.45 0.81
CA SER A 117 -10.54 13.87 -0.51
C SER A 117 -9.34 13.78 -1.46
N GLU A 118 -8.51 14.82 -1.51
CA GLU A 118 -7.31 14.85 -2.36
C GLU A 118 -6.28 13.82 -1.91
N ALA A 119 -6.05 13.72 -0.60
CA ALA A 119 -5.16 12.70 -0.03
C ALA A 119 -5.67 11.28 -0.31
N ARG A 120 -6.98 11.04 -0.21
CA ARG A 120 -7.61 9.76 -0.54
C ARG A 120 -7.34 9.37 -2.00
N GLU A 121 -7.50 10.33 -2.93
CA GLU A 121 -7.25 10.08 -4.36
C GLU A 121 -5.78 9.77 -4.64
N LEU A 122 -4.85 10.47 -3.99
CA LEU A 122 -3.41 10.19 -4.10
C LEU A 122 -3.04 8.81 -3.57
N ILE A 123 -3.61 8.41 -2.44
CA ILE A 123 -3.41 7.08 -1.85
C ILE A 123 -4.03 6.00 -2.74
N HIS A 124 -5.22 6.24 -3.28
CA HIS A 124 -5.87 5.32 -4.24
C HIS A 124 -4.98 5.11 -5.47
N ARG A 125 -4.44 6.18 -6.07
CA ARG A 125 -3.49 6.08 -7.19
C ARG A 125 -2.23 5.29 -6.82
N HIS A 126 -1.73 5.43 -5.60
CA HIS A 126 -0.59 4.64 -5.13
C HIS A 126 -0.88 3.14 -5.17
N PHE A 127 -2.02 2.71 -4.61
CA PHE A 127 -2.40 1.30 -4.64
C PHE A 127 -2.68 0.80 -6.06
N GLU A 128 -3.34 1.58 -6.92
CA GLU A 128 -3.56 1.20 -8.32
C GLU A 128 -2.24 1.08 -9.11
N ASN A 129 -1.25 1.94 -8.85
CA ASN A 129 0.08 1.81 -9.45
C ASN A 129 0.76 0.49 -9.05
N TRP A 130 0.65 0.08 -7.79
CA TRP A 130 1.16 -1.21 -7.34
C TRP A 130 0.40 -2.39 -7.94
N VAL A 131 -0.93 -2.31 -8.00
CA VAL A 131 -1.75 -3.34 -8.67
C VAL A 131 -1.34 -3.46 -10.15
N ALA A 132 -1.12 -2.34 -10.84
CA ALA A 132 -0.68 -2.35 -12.23
C ALA A 132 0.73 -2.96 -12.38
N ARG A 133 1.67 -2.60 -11.51
CA ARG A 133 3.04 -3.13 -11.55
C ARG A 133 3.09 -4.63 -11.27
N VAL A 134 2.44 -5.09 -10.21
CA VAL A 134 2.34 -6.52 -9.91
C VAL A 134 1.61 -7.24 -11.05
N GLY A 135 0.55 -6.65 -11.60
CA GLY A 135 -0.16 -7.16 -12.77
C GLY A 135 0.78 -7.37 -13.96
N SER A 136 1.66 -6.42 -14.26
CA SER A 136 2.65 -6.55 -15.35
C SER A 136 3.66 -7.70 -15.12
N TRP A 137 4.07 -7.94 -13.87
CA TRP A 137 4.88 -9.12 -13.56
C TRP A 137 4.11 -10.41 -13.77
N LEU A 138 2.83 -10.46 -13.36
CA LEU A 138 1.98 -11.64 -13.56
C LEU A 138 1.67 -11.88 -15.03
N ASP A 139 1.53 -10.84 -15.85
CA ASP A 139 1.40 -10.97 -17.32
C ASP A 139 2.68 -11.55 -17.92
N ALA A 140 3.85 -11.11 -17.47
CA ALA A 140 5.13 -11.64 -17.91
C ALA A 140 5.36 -13.11 -17.49
N ALA A 141 4.62 -13.64 -16.52
CA ALA A 141 4.65 -15.06 -16.17
C ALA A 141 4.02 -15.96 -17.25
N GLY A 142 3.22 -15.40 -18.17
CA GLY A 142 2.67 -16.07 -19.33
C GLY A 142 1.90 -17.35 -18.97
N GLU A 143 2.26 -18.43 -19.64
CA GLU A 143 1.63 -19.76 -19.48
C GLU A 143 1.92 -20.46 -18.15
N ARG A 144 2.81 -19.90 -17.32
CA ARG A 144 3.07 -20.42 -15.97
C ARG A 144 1.89 -20.21 -15.00
N LEU A 145 0.92 -19.40 -15.41
CA LEU A 145 -0.34 -19.23 -14.70
C LEU A 145 -1.49 -19.55 -15.66
N PRO A 146 -2.60 -20.13 -15.19
CA PRO A 146 -3.73 -20.50 -16.07
C PRO A 146 -4.24 -19.31 -16.88
N GLY A 147 -4.60 -19.53 -18.14
CA GLY A 147 -5.16 -18.49 -19.01
C GLY A 147 -6.47 -17.89 -18.49
N THR A 148 -7.19 -18.61 -17.64
CA THR A 148 -8.41 -18.17 -16.96
C THR A 148 -8.16 -17.26 -15.77
N THR A 149 -6.91 -17.11 -15.29
CA THR A 149 -6.57 -16.26 -14.16
C THR A 149 -6.63 -14.79 -14.56
N ASP A 150 -7.49 -13.99 -13.94
CA ASP A 150 -7.49 -12.53 -14.05
C ASP A 150 -6.26 -11.96 -13.30
N ARG A 151 -5.26 -11.55 -14.07
CA ARG A 151 -3.97 -11.07 -13.55
C ARG A 151 -4.12 -9.83 -12.66
N ARG A 152 -5.05 -8.94 -13.01
CA ARG A 152 -5.31 -7.72 -12.23
C ARG A 152 -5.96 -8.05 -10.88
N ARG A 153 -6.93 -8.97 -10.86
CA ARG A 153 -7.55 -9.41 -9.60
C ARG A 153 -6.54 -10.15 -8.72
N LEU A 154 -5.69 -10.97 -9.30
CA LEU A 154 -4.61 -11.64 -8.57
C LEU A 154 -3.59 -10.61 -8.01
N ALA A 155 -3.23 -9.60 -8.79
CA ALA A 155 -2.38 -8.51 -8.31
C ALA A 155 -3.03 -7.76 -7.14
N ARG A 156 -4.32 -7.48 -7.20
CA ARG A 156 -5.05 -6.86 -6.10
C ARG A 156 -5.07 -7.73 -4.84
N LEU A 157 -5.23 -9.05 -4.99
CA LEU A 157 -5.11 -9.99 -3.89
C LEU A 157 -3.71 -9.93 -3.25
N VAL A 158 -2.65 -9.90 -4.04
CA VAL A 158 -1.26 -9.77 -3.57
C VAL A 158 -1.11 -8.52 -2.69
N ILE A 159 -1.57 -7.36 -3.15
CA ILE A 159 -1.48 -6.11 -2.39
C ILE A 159 -2.34 -6.18 -1.11
N SER A 160 -3.54 -6.77 -1.18
CA SER A 160 -4.42 -6.92 -0.03
C SER A 160 -3.81 -7.84 1.04
N VAL A 161 -3.18 -8.94 0.65
CA VAL A 161 -2.47 -9.87 1.56
C VAL A 161 -1.28 -9.15 2.21
N MET A 162 -0.52 -8.38 1.43
CA MET A 162 0.60 -7.59 1.94
C MET A 162 0.16 -6.59 3.00
N GLU A 163 -0.80 -5.73 2.69
CA GLU A 163 -1.28 -4.69 3.60
C GLU A 163 -1.92 -5.28 4.87
N GLY A 164 -2.76 -6.30 4.72
CA GLY A 164 -3.38 -6.99 5.85
C GLY A 164 -2.36 -7.70 6.74
N GLY A 165 -1.37 -8.35 6.15
CA GLY A 165 -0.27 -9.00 6.86
C GLY A 165 0.60 -7.99 7.64
N LEU A 166 0.96 -6.86 7.02
CA LEU A 166 1.72 -5.78 7.67
C LEU A 166 0.95 -5.19 8.86
N MET A 167 -0.34 -4.95 8.70
CA MET A 167 -1.20 -4.44 9.78
C MET A 167 -1.25 -5.41 10.96
N GLN A 168 -1.50 -6.70 10.70
CA GLN A 168 -1.58 -7.73 11.74
C GLN A 168 -0.23 -7.95 12.44
N ALA A 169 0.88 -7.97 11.69
CA ALA A 169 2.23 -8.08 12.27
C ALA A 169 2.55 -6.91 13.21
N ARG A 170 2.13 -5.70 12.84
CA ARG A 170 2.29 -4.51 13.68
C ARG A 170 1.52 -4.63 15.00
N VAL A 171 0.27 -5.09 14.96
CA VAL A 171 -0.56 -5.29 16.17
C VAL A 171 0.00 -6.41 17.03
N ALA A 172 0.47 -7.50 16.42
CA ALA A 172 1.07 -8.63 17.14
C ALA A 172 2.48 -8.33 17.71
N GLY A 173 3.16 -7.27 17.20
CA GLY A 173 4.58 -7.03 17.51
C GLY A 173 5.48 -8.17 17.03
N SER A 174 5.05 -8.93 16.02
CA SER A 174 5.70 -10.16 15.52
C SER A 174 5.47 -10.28 14.02
N LEU A 175 6.45 -10.82 13.30
CA LEU A 175 6.33 -11.10 11.87
C LEU A 175 5.44 -12.32 11.55
N ALA A 176 5.09 -13.14 12.53
CA ALA A 176 4.37 -14.39 12.30
C ALA A 176 3.08 -14.22 11.46
N PRO A 177 2.17 -13.25 11.74
CA PRO A 177 0.97 -13.08 10.91
C PRO A 177 1.28 -12.70 9.45
N PHE A 178 2.35 -11.95 9.22
CA PHE A 178 2.79 -11.63 7.86
C PHE A 178 3.37 -12.85 7.15
N ASP A 179 4.23 -13.60 7.85
CA ASP A 179 4.86 -14.80 7.31
C ASP A 179 3.83 -15.89 6.97
N ASP A 180 2.81 -16.07 7.81
CA ASP A 180 1.69 -16.99 7.55
C ASP A 180 0.91 -16.58 6.30
N ALA A 181 0.59 -15.29 6.15
CA ALA A 181 -0.13 -14.77 5.00
C ALA A 181 0.68 -14.93 3.69
N VAL A 182 2.00 -14.66 3.74
CA VAL A 182 2.90 -14.84 2.59
C VAL A 182 3.03 -16.33 2.23
N THR A 183 3.09 -17.21 3.22
CA THR A 183 3.14 -18.66 3.01
C THR A 183 1.90 -19.15 2.28
N GLN A 184 0.71 -18.76 2.73
CA GLN A 184 -0.56 -19.11 2.07
C GLN A 184 -0.67 -18.54 0.66
N LEU A 185 -0.18 -17.31 0.45
CA LEU A 185 -0.13 -16.73 -0.89
C LEU A 185 0.81 -17.54 -1.80
N ARG A 186 1.98 -17.98 -1.30
CA ARG A 186 2.91 -18.82 -2.06
C ARG A 186 2.30 -20.17 -2.42
N ASP A 187 1.56 -20.80 -1.51
CA ASP A 187 0.85 -22.04 -1.77
C ASP A 187 -0.24 -21.84 -2.83
N HIS A 188 -0.95 -20.73 -2.82
CA HIS A 188 -1.92 -20.38 -3.86
C HIS A 188 -1.25 -20.24 -5.23
N PHE A 189 -0.09 -19.55 -5.32
CA PHE A 189 0.66 -19.46 -6.59
C PHE A 189 1.14 -20.83 -7.07
N ARG A 190 1.61 -21.69 -6.17
CA ARG A 190 2.00 -23.06 -6.51
C ARG A 190 0.81 -23.83 -7.09
N TYR A 191 -0.35 -23.76 -6.45
CA TYR A 191 -1.57 -24.37 -6.97
C TYR A 191 -1.92 -23.84 -8.36
N LEU A 192 -1.87 -22.53 -8.60
CA LEU A 192 -2.11 -21.97 -9.94
C LEU A 192 -1.12 -22.50 -10.99
N GLN A 193 0.16 -22.62 -10.65
CA GLN A 193 1.17 -23.17 -11.54
C GLN A 193 0.91 -24.65 -11.86
N GLU A 194 0.50 -25.44 -10.88
CA GLU A 194 0.11 -26.85 -11.09
C GLU A 194 -1.11 -26.94 -11.99
N GLN A 195 -2.11 -26.09 -11.83
CA GLN A 195 -3.26 -26.01 -12.73
C GLN A 195 -2.85 -25.62 -14.16
N ALA A 196 -1.92 -24.70 -14.33
CA ALA A 196 -1.41 -24.33 -15.65
C ALA A 196 -0.72 -25.49 -16.36
N MET A 197 0.04 -26.32 -15.63
CA MET A 197 0.71 -27.52 -16.18
C MET A 197 -0.26 -28.67 -16.45
N GLY A 198 -1.34 -28.77 -15.68
CA GLY A 198 -2.36 -29.82 -15.81
C GLY A 198 -3.51 -29.50 -16.77
N ALA A 199 -3.60 -28.26 -17.24
CA ALA A 199 -4.73 -27.76 -18.04
C ALA A 199 -4.69 -28.23 -19.51
N SER A 200 -4.80 -29.55 -19.75
CA SER A 200 -5.21 -30.13 -21.04
C SER A 200 -6.73 -30.35 -21.11
N GLY A 201 -7.53 -29.73 -20.20
CA GLY A 201 -8.98 -29.84 -20.13
C GLY A 201 -9.72 -28.55 -20.52
N PRO A 202 -11.04 -28.60 -20.83
CA PRO A 202 -11.80 -27.42 -21.20
C PRO A 202 -11.84 -26.40 -20.03
N ALA A 203 -11.71 -25.11 -20.38
CA ALA A 203 -11.75 -24.01 -19.43
C ALA A 203 -13.05 -24.04 -18.60
N PRO A 204 -13.00 -23.79 -17.27
CA PRO A 204 -14.20 -23.60 -16.48
C PRO A 204 -14.99 -22.40 -16.99
N GLU A 205 -16.31 -22.50 -16.95
CA GLU A 205 -17.22 -21.42 -17.35
C GLU A 205 -16.94 -20.16 -16.54
N PRO A 206 -16.86 -18.98 -17.17
CA PRO A 206 -16.57 -17.74 -16.46
C PRO A 206 -17.65 -17.46 -15.42
N LEU A 207 -17.21 -17.12 -14.20
CA LEU A 207 -18.12 -16.68 -13.14
C LEU A 207 -18.95 -15.47 -13.63
N PRO A 208 -20.25 -15.41 -13.32
CA PRO A 208 -21.07 -14.28 -13.67
C PRO A 208 -20.45 -12.98 -13.12
N PRO A 209 -20.58 -11.87 -13.85
CA PRO A 209 -20.04 -10.59 -13.37
C PRO A 209 -20.59 -10.28 -12.00
N ALA A 210 -19.73 -9.77 -11.12
CA ALA A 210 -20.15 -9.31 -9.80
C ALA A 210 -21.34 -8.32 -9.97
N PRO A 211 -22.38 -8.40 -9.14
CA PRO A 211 -23.48 -7.45 -9.23
C PRO A 211 -22.95 -6.04 -9.16
N THR A 212 -23.37 -5.21 -10.10
CA THR A 212 -23.05 -3.78 -10.11
C THR A 212 -23.47 -3.22 -8.76
N PRO A 213 -22.59 -2.53 -8.00
CA PRO A 213 -23.01 -1.93 -6.75
C PRO A 213 -24.15 -0.97 -7.05
N GLU A 214 -25.31 -1.20 -6.44
CA GLU A 214 -26.37 -0.22 -6.48
C GLU A 214 -25.87 1.11 -5.96
N PRO A 215 -26.21 2.25 -6.60
CA PRO A 215 -25.89 3.56 -6.07
C PRO A 215 -26.38 3.59 -4.61
N ALA A 216 -25.51 4.01 -3.69
CA ALA A 216 -25.80 4.05 -2.27
C ALA A 216 -27.01 4.94 -1.99
N ALA A 217 -28.21 4.39 -2.17
CA ALA A 217 -29.40 4.95 -1.56
C ALA A 217 -29.20 4.86 -0.05
N ALA A 218 -29.40 5.98 0.63
CA ALA A 218 -29.27 6.12 2.06
C ALA A 218 -30.00 4.93 2.76
N ARG A 219 -29.24 3.90 3.12
CA ARG A 219 -29.80 2.77 3.87
C ARG A 219 -30.09 3.28 5.27
N LYS A 220 -31.37 3.32 5.64
CA LYS A 220 -31.73 3.41 7.05
C LYS A 220 -31.01 2.26 7.80
N PRO A 221 -30.42 2.53 8.97
CA PRO A 221 -29.84 1.47 9.80
C PRO A 221 -30.86 0.34 9.97
N ARG A 222 -30.43 -0.90 9.74
CA ARG A 222 -31.24 -2.06 10.11
C ARG A 222 -31.30 -2.10 11.63
N ASP A 223 -32.49 -2.23 12.19
CA ASP A 223 -32.66 -2.51 13.60
C ASP A 223 -31.80 -3.74 13.96
N GLY A 224 -30.86 -3.56 14.90
CA GLY A 224 -29.89 -4.58 15.29
C GLY A 224 -28.50 -4.45 14.64
N ALA A 225 -28.19 -3.40 13.86
CA ALA A 225 -26.82 -3.13 13.44
C ALA A 225 -25.94 -2.85 14.66
N PHE A 226 -24.76 -3.48 14.69
CA PHE A 226 -23.77 -3.23 15.74
C PHE A 226 -23.31 -1.76 15.64
N VAL A 227 -23.72 -0.95 16.62
CA VAL A 227 -23.30 0.44 16.75
C VAL A 227 -22.24 0.49 17.83
N TRP A 228 -21.08 1.07 17.54
CA TRP A 228 -20.10 1.41 18.56
C TRP A 228 -20.72 2.52 19.42
N ASP A 229 -20.92 2.23 20.72
CA ASP A 229 -21.38 3.22 21.69
C ASP A 229 -20.21 4.17 22.02
N ASP A 230 -20.37 5.44 21.70
CA ASP A 230 -19.41 6.51 21.99
C ASP A 230 -19.38 6.86 23.48
N ARG A 231 -19.09 5.92 24.36
CA ARG A 231 -18.86 6.20 25.79
C ARG A 231 -17.42 5.98 26.15
#